data_a151aac4e24e8481143ad2fb1a528f45
#
_entry.id   a151aac4e24e8481143ad2fb1a528f45
#
_cell.length_a   1.000
_cell.length_b   1.000
_cell.length_c   1.000
_cell.angle_alpha   90.00
_cell.angle_beta   90.00
_cell.angle_gamma   90.00
#
_symmetry.space_group_name_H-M   'P 1'
#
loop_
_entity.id
_entity.type
_entity.pdbx_description
1 polymer ?
#
loop_
_entity_poly.entity_id
_entity_poly.type
_entity_poly.pdbx_seq_one_letter_code
_entity_poly.pdbx_strand_id
1 'polypeptide(L)'
;MILNSSKMAYVDEETRWIHSDTDLLSGHGVTYNVNYLGSVEVLCSMKSLDFDNRTRVARDSIRLVCTAAGLTLRERRKPDTLSNDQSMISTQANLTHSHTPVQLIISTDALVLKRKNDSQILCSHRMEGISFASAGEHDTKDYIAYVAKDNMNKRACHVLSCEPNESLDVITTIGQAFELRYNEYMQIQQQANEQQGSFKSSDHNRQLLHKQDENQNRFFSNNINNQQQETQGRWDIMNNLDVYKENWFHGKISREEAEHLLTHSGDFLVRESVKIPGQFILSGRYQNQFKHLLLVDPEGVIRTKDYEFDSIQHLISYHKSGKIPIVSADSELHLQTPILRVK
;
A
#
# COMPACT_ATOMS: atom_id res chain seq x y z
N MET A 1 -24.29 -47.87 30.66
CA MET A 1 -23.83 -47.64 29.28
C MET A 1 -24.03 -46.17 28.99
N ILE A 2 -23.01 -45.40 29.16
CA ILE A 2 -23.04 -43.96 29.00
C ILE A 2 -22.01 -43.62 27.90
N LEU A 3 -22.53 -43.20 26.78
CA LEU A 3 -21.68 -42.73 25.66
C LEU A 3 -21.28 -41.28 25.96
N ASN A 4 -20.03 -41.08 26.30
CA ASN A 4 -19.40 -39.77 26.36
C ASN A 4 -19.11 -39.30 24.93
N SER A 5 -19.87 -38.35 24.47
CA SER A 5 -19.61 -37.58 23.26
C SER A 5 -18.59 -36.50 23.62
N SER A 6 -17.33 -36.71 23.27
CA SER A 6 -16.30 -35.69 23.34
C SER A 6 -16.63 -34.65 22.28
N LYS A 7 -17.18 -33.50 22.70
CA LYS A 7 -17.18 -32.28 21.91
C LYS A 7 -15.73 -31.83 21.76
N MET A 8 -15.14 -32.09 20.61
CA MET A 8 -13.99 -31.34 20.15
C MET A 8 -14.43 -29.88 20.03
N ALA A 9 -13.89 -29.04 20.89
CA ALA A 9 -14.00 -27.61 20.73
C ALA A 9 -13.27 -27.25 19.43
N TYR A 10 -14.01 -26.83 18.43
CA TYR A 10 -13.48 -26.09 17.33
C TYR A 10 -12.91 -24.80 17.94
N VAL A 11 -11.60 -24.68 17.96
CA VAL A 11 -10.93 -23.42 18.22
C VAL A 11 -11.10 -22.62 16.92
N ASP A 12 -11.93 -21.61 17.00
CA ASP A 12 -12.11 -20.62 15.93
C ASP A 12 -10.75 -19.99 15.62
N GLU A 13 -10.24 -20.22 14.41
CA GLU A 13 -8.99 -19.61 13.90
C GLU A 13 -9.14 -18.10 13.60
N GLU A 14 -10.25 -17.48 13.98
CA GLU A 14 -10.57 -16.08 13.65
C GLU A 14 -9.94 -15.01 14.55
N THR A 15 -9.19 -15.35 15.59
CA THR A 15 -8.61 -14.32 16.48
C THR A 15 -7.11 -14.17 16.32
N ARG A 16 -6.69 -13.71 15.16
CA ARG A 16 -5.30 -13.37 14.86
C ARG A 16 -4.98 -11.89 15.14
N TRP A 17 -5.99 -11.06 15.25
CA TRP A 17 -5.89 -9.64 15.49
C TRP A 17 -5.93 -9.32 16.98
N ILE A 18 -5.18 -8.28 17.38
CA ILE A 18 -5.01 -7.90 18.79
C ILE A 18 -6.21 -7.06 19.26
N HIS A 19 -6.81 -6.29 18.34
CA HIS A 19 -7.86 -5.33 18.65
C HIS A 19 -9.15 -5.69 17.93
N SER A 20 -10.28 -5.18 18.45
CA SER A 20 -11.54 -5.26 17.72
C SER A 20 -11.51 -4.33 16.50
N ASP A 21 -12.19 -4.72 15.43
CA ASP A 21 -12.27 -3.89 14.22
C ASP A 21 -12.86 -2.52 14.51
N THR A 22 -13.83 -2.47 15.45
CA THR A 22 -14.49 -1.22 15.86
C THR A 22 -13.51 -0.22 16.48
N ASP A 23 -12.45 -0.66 17.16
CA ASP A 23 -11.46 0.23 17.75
C ASP A 23 -10.64 0.96 16.68
N LEU A 24 -10.36 0.30 15.57
CA LEU A 24 -9.64 0.87 14.44
C LEU A 24 -10.54 1.69 13.50
N LEU A 25 -11.83 1.32 13.36
CA LEU A 25 -12.82 2.00 12.51
C LEU A 25 -13.43 3.23 13.19
N SER A 26 -13.36 3.35 14.52
CA SER A 26 -14.07 4.38 15.31
C SER A 26 -13.60 5.81 15.12
N GLY A 27 -12.62 6.07 14.28
CA GLY A 27 -12.00 7.40 14.12
C GLY A 27 -11.10 7.83 15.29
N HIS A 28 -11.11 7.10 16.40
CA HIS A 28 -10.23 7.33 17.54
C HIS A 28 -8.93 6.55 17.40
N GLY A 29 -8.99 5.36 16.82
CA GLY A 29 -7.85 4.47 16.61
C GLY A 29 -7.28 3.87 17.89
N VAL A 30 -6.35 2.95 17.73
CA VAL A 30 -5.58 2.36 18.84
C VAL A 30 -4.34 3.20 19.08
N THR A 31 -4.02 3.44 20.36
CA THR A 31 -2.93 4.35 20.76
C THR A 31 -1.83 3.59 21.48
N TYR A 32 -0.60 3.73 20.99
CA TYR A 32 0.62 3.26 21.64
C TYR A 32 1.49 4.43 22.12
N ASN A 33 2.15 4.23 23.26
CA ASN A 33 3.12 5.19 23.77
C ASN A 33 4.51 4.83 23.27
N VAL A 34 5.09 5.66 22.42
CA VAL A 34 6.37 5.38 21.80
C VAL A 34 7.26 6.63 21.84
N ASN A 35 8.56 6.48 21.53
CA ASN A 35 9.45 7.60 21.36
C ASN A 35 9.81 7.76 19.88
N TYR A 36 9.60 8.95 19.34
CA TYR A 36 10.04 9.28 17.99
C TYR A 36 11.55 9.51 17.98
N LEU A 37 12.29 8.79 17.16
CA LEU A 37 13.74 8.90 17.07
C LEU A 37 14.23 9.74 15.90
N GLY A 38 13.45 9.77 14.83
CA GLY A 38 13.81 10.51 13.62
C GLY A 38 13.30 9.86 12.36
N SER A 39 13.79 10.36 11.24
CA SER A 39 13.49 9.80 9.92
C SER A 39 14.68 9.87 9.00
N VAL A 40 14.64 9.10 7.92
CA VAL A 40 15.62 9.16 6.85
C VAL A 40 14.91 9.15 5.50
N GLU A 41 15.39 9.95 4.55
CA GLU A 41 14.80 10.01 3.21
C GLU A 41 15.03 8.68 2.47
N VAL A 42 13.98 8.16 1.84
CA VAL A 42 14.02 6.96 1.00
C VAL A 42 14.10 7.40 -0.47
N LEU A 43 15.20 7.05 -1.12
CA LEU A 43 15.59 7.57 -2.43
C LEU A 43 14.97 6.81 -3.61
N CYS A 44 14.33 5.67 -3.33
CA CYS A 44 13.72 4.81 -4.35
C CYS A 44 12.24 4.56 -4.05
N SER A 45 11.52 4.01 -5.03
CA SER A 45 10.15 3.57 -4.81
C SER A 45 10.15 2.25 -4.05
N MET A 46 9.39 2.18 -2.95
CA MET A 46 9.21 0.90 -2.23
C MET A 46 8.52 -0.16 -3.10
N LYS A 47 7.77 0.27 -4.11
CA LYS A 47 7.07 -0.64 -5.04
C LYS A 47 8.03 -1.34 -6.01
N SER A 48 9.14 -0.69 -6.37
CA SER A 48 10.17 -1.28 -7.24
C SER A 48 11.10 -2.25 -6.50
N LEU A 49 10.95 -2.38 -5.18
CA LEU A 49 11.77 -3.25 -4.36
C LEU A 49 11.04 -4.56 -4.06
N ASP A 50 11.76 -5.67 -4.11
CA ASP A 50 11.31 -6.93 -3.54
C ASP A 50 11.21 -6.86 -2.01
N PHE A 51 10.65 -7.88 -1.40
CA PHE A 51 10.44 -7.91 0.05
C PHE A 51 11.74 -7.78 0.85
N ASP A 52 12.81 -8.43 0.42
CA ASP A 52 14.10 -8.41 1.12
C ASP A 52 14.72 -7.01 1.11
N ASN A 53 14.66 -6.31 -0.03
CA ASN A 53 15.13 -4.95 -0.15
C ASN A 53 14.25 -3.94 0.61
N ARG A 54 12.93 -4.13 0.67
CA ARG A 54 12.05 -3.33 1.54
C ARG A 54 12.40 -3.48 3.01
N THR A 55 12.60 -4.72 3.46
CA THR A 55 13.04 -5.04 4.84
C THR A 55 14.42 -4.45 5.12
N ARG A 56 15.33 -4.47 4.14
CA ARG A 56 16.63 -3.84 4.24
C ARG A 56 16.53 -2.32 4.41
N VAL A 57 15.66 -1.63 3.67
CA VAL A 57 15.39 -0.19 3.85
C VAL A 57 14.97 0.10 5.30
N ALA A 58 14.02 -0.65 5.86
CA ALA A 58 13.59 -0.46 7.25
C ALA A 58 14.74 -0.72 8.24
N ARG A 59 15.47 -1.82 8.07
CA ARG A 59 16.59 -2.21 8.94
C ARG A 59 17.71 -1.17 8.92
N ASP A 60 18.13 -0.74 7.73
CA ASP A 60 19.21 0.23 7.57
C ASP A 60 18.78 1.60 8.10
N SER A 61 17.50 1.98 7.92
CA SER A 61 16.92 3.21 8.49
C SER A 61 16.92 3.18 10.01
N ILE A 62 16.50 2.08 10.65
CA ILE A 62 16.56 1.93 12.10
C ILE A 62 17.99 2.12 12.60
N ARG A 63 18.96 1.44 11.98
CA ARG A 63 20.37 1.54 12.39
C ARG A 63 20.93 2.94 12.23
N LEU A 64 20.68 3.57 11.08
CA LEU A 64 21.17 4.92 10.80
C LEU A 64 20.58 5.93 11.80
N VAL A 65 19.26 5.92 11.98
CA VAL A 65 18.58 6.87 12.89
C VAL A 65 18.98 6.62 14.33
N CYS A 66 19.01 5.38 14.82
CA CYS A 66 19.43 5.07 16.20
C CYS A 66 20.87 5.51 16.45
N THR A 67 21.79 5.22 15.53
CA THR A 67 23.19 5.64 15.65
C THR A 67 23.31 7.16 15.68
N ALA A 68 22.62 7.85 14.76
CA ALA A 68 22.62 9.32 14.71
C ALA A 68 21.98 9.96 15.96
N ALA A 69 20.99 9.29 16.55
CA ALA A 69 20.35 9.70 17.81
C ALA A 69 21.18 9.35 19.07
N GLY A 70 22.39 8.81 18.91
CA GLY A 70 23.29 8.52 20.02
C GLY A 70 22.97 7.20 20.75
N LEU A 71 22.16 6.33 20.16
CA LEU A 71 21.83 5.03 20.75
C LEU A 71 22.90 3.99 20.37
N THR A 72 23.36 3.22 21.36
CA THR A 72 24.37 2.17 21.14
C THR A 72 23.69 0.89 20.67
N LEU A 73 23.89 0.53 19.42
CA LEU A 73 23.49 -0.77 18.86
C LEU A 73 24.70 -1.72 18.85
N ARG A 74 24.45 -3.02 18.98
CA ARG A 74 25.53 -4.01 18.84
C ARG A 74 26.09 -3.97 17.42
N GLU A 75 27.42 -3.92 17.30
CA GLU A 75 28.07 -3.99 15.99
C GLU A 75 27.74 -5.32 15.31
N ARG A 76 27.19 -5.24 14.11
CA ARG A 76 27.05 -6.39 13.24
C ARG A 76 28.47 -6.76 12.73
N ARG A 77 28.84 -8.04 12.82
CA ARG A 77 30.00 -8.54 12.08
C ARG A 77 29.78 -8.15 10.60
N LYS A 78 30.75 -7.42 10.05
CA LYS A 78 30.84 -6.81 8.71
C LYS A 78 29.64 -7.07 7.77
N PRO A 79 29.07 -6.03 7.16
CA PRO A 79 28.15 -6.22 6.04
C PRO A 79 28.89 -7.01 4.97
N ASP A 80 28.21 -7.98 4.36
CA ASP A 80 28.72 -8.64 3.15
C ASP A 80 29.02 -7.55 2.11
N THR A 81 30.31 -7.31 1.91
CA THR A 81 30.81 -6.38 0.91
C THR A 81 30.69 -7.04 -0.46
N LEU A 82 29.49 -7.09 -1.01
CA LEU A 82 29.25 -7.41 -2.40
C LEU A 82 27.90 -6.86 -2.84
N SER A 83 27.84 -5.57 -3.09
CA SER A 83 27.04 -5.05 -4.19
C SER A 83 27.37 -3.57 -4.39
N ASN A 84 27.64 -3.21 -5.63
CA ASN A 84 27.65 -1.86 -6.17
C ASN A 84 26.22 -1.30 -6.16
N ASP A 85 25.54 -1.35 -5.00
CA ASP A 85 24.16 -0.97 -4.89
C ASP A 85 24.04 0.52 -4.59
N GLN A 86 23.29 1.19 -5.44
CA GLN A 86 22.80 2.53 -5.18
C GLN A 86 22.16 2.55 -3.79
N SER A 87 22.57 3.48 -2.95
CA SER A 87 22.01 3.65 -1.61
C SER A 87 20.50 3.88 -1.73
N MET A 88 19.69 3.00 -1.15
CA MET A 88 18.22 3.12 -1.15
C MET A 88 17.72 4.20 -0.19
N ILE A 89 18.56 4.63 0.75
CA ILE A 89 18.25 5.67 1.74
C ILE A 89 19.32 6.75 1.72
N SER A 90 18.97 7.95 2.19
CA SER A 90 19.93 9.02 2.42
C SER A 90 20.96 8.62 3.46
N THR A 91 22.15 9.20 3.40
CA THR A 91 23.20 9.02 4.40
C THR A 91 23.00 9.87 5.66
N GLN A 92 22.04 10.77 5.66
CA GLN A 92 21.75 11.69 6.75
C GLN A 92 20.37 11.45 7.33
N ALA A 93 20.28 11.26 8.65
CA ALA A 93 19.04 11.18 9.38
C ALA A 93 18.54 12.58 9.74
N ASN A 94 17.21 12.77 9.67
CA ASN A 94 16.54 13.95 10.21
C ASN A 94 16.16 13.68 11.67
N LEU A 95 16.78 14.41 12.59
CA LEU A 95 16.61 14.26 14.04
C LEU A 95 15.82 15.43 14.66
N THR A 96 15.10 16.22 13.87
CA THR A 96 14.42 17.46 14.34
C THR A 96 13.54 17.23 15.57
N HIS A 97 12.91 16.07 15.69
CA HIS A 97 12.06 15.69 16.84
C HIS A 97 12.58 14.44 17.54
N SER A 98 13.88 14.19 17.50
CA SER A 98 14.46 13.02 18.14
C SER A 98 14.20 13.00 19.64
N HIS A 99 14.06 11.78 20.20
CA HIS A 99 13.76 11.54 21.61
C HIS A 99 12.47 12.19 22.14
N THR A 100 11.51 12.50 21.24
CA THR A 100 10.23 13.06 21.66
C THR A 100 9.25 11.94 22.04
N PRO A 101 8.74 11.91 23.29
CA PRO A 101 7.66 10.99 23.67
C PRO A 101 6.38 11.36 22.93
N VAL A 102 5.82 10.39 22.20
CA VAL A 102 4.61 10.56 21.38
C VAL A 102 3.60 9.46 21.64
N GLN A 103 2.36 9.76 21.32
CA GLN A 103 1.30 8.79 21.11
C GLN A 103 1.25 8.46 19.61
N LEU A 104 1.48 7.21 19.25
CA LEU A 104 1.20 6.68 17.92
C LEU A 104 -0.25 6.24 17.90
N ILE A 105 -1.09 6.93 17.17
CA ILE A 105 -2.50 6.60 16.97
C ILE A 105 -2.62 5.90 15.60
N ILE A 106 -3.14 4.69 15.62
CA ILE A 106 -3.31 3.82 14.45
C ILE A 106 -4.80 3.67 14.17
N SER A 107 -5.24 4.09 13.00
CA SER A 107 -6.62 3.91 12.52
C SER A 107 -6.62 3.49 11.05
N THR A 108 -7.77 3.09 10.54
CA THR A 108 -7.95 2.81 9.10
C THR A 108 -7.69 4.03 8.21
N ASP A 109 -7.72 5.24 8.77
CA ASP A 109 -7.49 6.48 8.02
C ASP A 109 -6.02 6.89 7.97
N ALA A 110 -5.30 6.76 9.11
CA ALA A 110 -3.97 7.32 9.22
C ALA A 110 -3.15 6.74 10.39
N LEU A 111 -1.82 6.89 10.30
CA LEU A 111 -0.91 6.89 11.43
C LEU A 111 -0.64 8.33 11.86
N VAL A 112 -0.96 8.65 13.11
CA VAL A 112 -0.78 9.99 13.67
C VAL A 112 0.19 9.94 14.82
N LEU A 113 1.25 10.74 14.77
CA LEU A 113 2.19 10.94 15.86
C LEU A 113 1.85 12.24 16.60
N LYS A 114 1.37 12.10 17.81
CA LYS A 114 0.95 13.21 18.67
C LYS A 114 1.89 13.31 19.87
N ARG A 115 2.45 14.50 20.09
CA ARG A 115 3.34 14.75 21.23
C ARG A 115 2.57 14.62 22.54
N LYS A 116 3.16 13.92 23.54
CA LYS A 116 2.49 13.69 24.84
C LYS A 116 2.32 14.95 25.66
N ASN A 117 3.26 15.90 25.59
CA ASN A 117 3.30 17.07 26.50
C ASN A 117 2.25 18.14 26.17
N ASP A 118 2.07 18.45 24.89
CA ASP A 118 1.23 19.56 24.43
C ASP A 118 0.15 19.13 23.44
N SER A 119 0.06 17.83 23.18
CA SER A 119 -0.88 17.25 22.22
C SER A 119 -0.71 17.74 20.78
N GLN A 120 0.42 18.37 20.45
CA GLN A 120 0.72 18.80 19.10
C GLN A 120 0.96 17.59 18.18
N ILE A 121 0.37 17.61 16.99
CA ILE A 121 0.62 16.61 15.97
C ILE A 121 2.00 16.89 15.35
N LEU A 122 2.92 15.93 15.45
CA LEU A 122 4.23 15.99 14.80
C LEU A 122 4.11 15.66 13.31
N CYS A 123 3.41 14.58 13.01
CA CYS A 123 3.09 14.19 11.64
C CYS A 123 1.82 13.33 11.61
N SER A 124 1.17 13.35 10.48
CA SER A 124 0.01 12.52 10.18
C SER A 124 0.17 11.99 8.77
N HIS A 125 0.22 10.67 8.64
CA HIS A 125 0.37 9.99 7.36
C HIS A 125 -0.89 9.18 7.09
N ARG A 126 -1.59 9.54 6.02
CA ARG A 126 -2.76 8.77 5.58
C ARG A 126 -2.36 7.34 5.27
N MET A 127 -3.24 6.40 5.52
CA MET A 127 -2.97 4.98 5.35
C MET A 127 -2.52 4.66 3.90
N GLU A 128 -3.10 5.35 2.92
CA GLU A 128 -2.74 5.22 1.51
C GLU A 128 -1.32 5.75 1.18
N GLY A 129 -0.77 6.64 2.03
CA GLY A 129 0.58 7.18 1.89
C GLY A 129 1.68 6.31 2.51
N ILE A 130 1.31 5.25 3.23
CA ILE A 130 2.25 4.35 3.88
C ILE A 130 2.55 3.19 2.93
N SER A 131 3.81 2.94 2.65
CA SER A 131 4.22 1.94 1.67
C SER A 131 4.91 0.71 2.28
N PHE A 132 5.30 0.77 3.54
CA PHE A 132 5.92 -0.34 4.27
C PHE A 132 5.94 -0.06 5.78
N ALA A 133 5.84 -1.09 6.61
CA ALA A 133 6.11 -1.04 8.04
C ALA A 133 6.74 -2.36 8.50
N SER A 134 7.69 -2.29 9.43
CA SER A 134 8.37 -3.47 9.98
C SER A 134 8.88 -3.20 11.39
N ALA A 135 8.90 -4.23 12.21
CA ALA A 135 9.68 -4.22 13.44
C ALA A 135 11.16 -4.46 13.13
N GLY A 136 12.02 -4.02 14.03
CA GLY A 136 13.43 -4.34 13.99
C GLY A 136 13.70 -5.79 14.39
N GLU A 137 14.91 -6.25 14.12
CA GLU A 137 15.36 -7.61 14.39
C GLU A 137 16.48 -7.63 15.44
N HIS A 138 16.58 -8.71 16.18
CA HIS A 138 17.68 -8.96 17.13
C HIS A 138 17.90 -7.82 18.15
N ASP A 139 18.97 -7.05 17.96
CA ASP A 139 19.35 -5.93 18.82
C ASP A 139 18.50 -4.67 18.63
N THR A 140 17.67 -4.67 17.58
CA THR A 140 16.73 -3.58 17.27
C THR A 140 15.26 -3.99 17.44
N LYS A 141 14.97 -5.09 18.11
CA LYS A 141 13.63 -5.68 18.25
C LYS A 141 12.58 -4.73 18.86
N ASP A 142 13.00 -3.79 19.70
CA ASP A 142 12.11 -2.82 20.35
C ASP A 142 11.90 -1.53 19.52
N TYR A 143 12.38 -1.52 18.28
CA TYR A 143 12.17 -0.43 17.34
C TYR A 143 11.24 -0.87 16.22
N ILE A 144 10.51 0.10 15.69
CA ILE A 144 9.73 -0.06 14.46
C ILE A 144 10.12 1.00 13.45
N ALA A 145 9.92 0.67 12.20
CA ALA A 145 10.08 1.61 11.09
C ALA A 145 8.89 1.52 10.15
N TYR A 146 8.44 2.66 9.63
CA TYR A 146 7.46 2.71 8.55
C TYR A 146 7.86 3.75 7.51
N VAL A 147 7.61 3.43 6.26
CA VAL A 147 7.87 4.33 5.13
C VAL A 147 6.59 5.01 4.72
N ALA A 148 6.58 6.33 4.79
CA ALA A 148 5.43 7.14 4.40
C ALA A 148 5.86 8.30 3.48
N LYS A 149 4.89 8.81 2.72
CA LYS A 149 5.02 10.04 1.95
C LYS A 149 4.44 11.21 2.73
N ASP A 150 5.14 12.31 2.68
CA ASP A 150 4.63 13.60 3.17
C ASP A 150 3.70 14.26 2.13
N ASN A 151 3.14 15.41 2.51
CA ASN A 151 2.28 16.20 1.64
C ASN A 151 2.99 16.76 0.39
N MET A 152 4.32 16.74 0.37
CA MET A 152 5.16 17.14 -0.75
C MET A 152 5.59 15.95 -1.61
N ASN A 153 5.01 14.77 -1.36
CA ASN A 153 5.30 13.51 -2.04
C ASN A 153 6.73 12.98 -1.82
N LYS A 154 7.46 13.50 -0.83
CA LYS A 154 8.75 12.96 -0.43
C LYS A 154 8.54 11.75 0.47
N ARG A 155 9.33 10.71 0.25
CA ARG A 155 9.32 9.50 1.06
C ARG A 155 10.33 9.60 2.18
N ALA A 156 9.90 9.23 3.38
CA ALA A 156 10.78 9.08 4.52
C ALA A 156 10.44 7.80 5.29
N CYS A 157 11.48 7.14 5.79
CA CYS A 157 11.36 6.06 6.75
C CYS A 157 11.43 6.66 8.15
N HIS A 158 10.33 6.59 8.88
CA HIS A 158 10.19 7.07 10.26
C HIS A 158 10.54 5.94 11.22
N VAL A 159 11.33 6.25 12.24
CA VAL A 159 11.80 5.27 13.25
C VAL A 159 11.31 5.67 14.63
N LEU A 160 10.71 4.69 15.32
CA LEU A 160 10.20 4.84 16.68
C LEU A 160 10.76 3.73 17.57
N SER A 161 10.95 4.06 18.84
CA SER A 161 11.24 3.09 19.90
C SER A 161 9.96 2.80 20.67
N CYS A 162 9.62 1.54 20.77
CA CYS A 162 8.49 1.02 21.54
C CYS A 162 8.94 0.63 22.94
N GLU A 163 7.99 0.45 23.85
CA GLU A 163 8.24 -0.25 25.10
C GLU A 163 8.70 -1.70 24.82
N PRO A 164 9.44 -2.33 25.72
CA PRO A 164 9.95 -3.68 25.51
C PRO A 164 8.83 -4.67 25.17
N ASN A 165 9.00 -5.39 24.07
CA ASN A 165 8.09 -6.38 23.50
C ASN A 165 6.78 -5.83 22.88
N GLU A 166 6.56 -4.52 22.81
CA GLU A 166 5.37 -3.93 22.15
C GLU A 166 5.52 -3.74 20.62
N SER A 167 6.72 -3.78 20.10
CA SER A 167 6.99 -3.50 18.68
C SER A 167 6.19 -4.40 17.72
N LEU A 168 6.05 -5.68 18.09
CA LEU A 168 5.28 -6.64 17.29
C LEU A 168 3.79 -6.31 17.32
N ASP A 169 3.26 -5.94 18.49
CA ASP A 169 1.85 -5.55 18.65
C ASP A 169 1.54 -4.30 17.83
N VAL A 170 2.44 -3.32 17.83
CA VAL A 170 2.31 -2.10 17.02
C VAL A 170 2.27 -2.45 15.53
N ILE A 171 3.18 -3.28 15.04
CA ILE A 171 3.22 -3.67 13.62
C ILE A 171 1.99 -4.51 13.24
N THR A 172 1.55 -5.42 14.11
CA THR A 172 0.34 -6.21 13.90
C THR A 172 -0.90 -5.31 13.81
N THR A 173 -0.99 -4.29 14.68
CA THR A 173 -2.08 -3.31 14.66
C THR A 173 -2.08 -2.46 13.40
N ILE A 174 -0.90 -2.04 12.93
CA ILE A 174 -0.76 -1.37 11.63
C ILE A 174 -1.25 -2.28 10.51
N GLY A 175 -0.86 -3.55 10.53
CA GLY A 175 -1.31 -4.56 9.56
C GLY A 175 -2.84 -4.74 9.58
N GLN A 176 -3.44 -4.83 10.76
CA GLN A 176 -4.89 -4.93 10.93
C GLN A 176 -5.62 -3.71 10.37
N ALA A 177 -5.16 -2.50 10.69
CA ALA A 177 -5.75 -1.27 10.17
C ALA A 177 -5.71 -1.21 8.63
N PHE A 178 -4.63 -1.71 8.04
CA PHE A 178 -4.49 -1.86 6.59
C PHE A 178 -5.51 -2.84 6.01
N GLU A 179 -5.65 -4.01 6.59
CA GLU A 179 -6.58 -5.03 6.11
C GLU A 179 -8.03 -4.54 6.18
N LEU A 180 -8.41 -3.89 7.28
CA LEU A 180 -9.74 -3.31 7.42
C LEU A 180 -10.00 -2.23 6.36
N ARG A 181 -9.04 -1.34 6.13
CA ARG A 181 -9.16 -0.31 5.08
C ARG A 181 -9.31 -0.93 3.70
N TYR A 182 -8.54 -1.98 3.42
CA TYR A 182 -8.64 -2.71 2.16
C TYR A 182 -10.04 -3.36 2.00
N ASN A 183 -10.55 -3.99 3.04
CA ASN A 183 -11.86 -4.65 3.02
C ASN A 183 -13.01 -3.65 2.83
N GLU A 184 -12.99 -2.50 3.53
CA GLU A 184 -13.94 -1.39 3.28
C GLU A 184 -13.95 -0.98 1.81
N TYR A 185 -12.76 -0.82 1.27
CA TYR A 185 -12.63 -0.45 -0.13
C TYR A 185 -13.22 -1.50 -1.07
N MET A 186 -12.94 -2.77 -0.86
CA MET A 186 -13.47 -3.87 -1.68
C MET A 186 -15.00 -3.93 -1.60
N GLN A 187 -15.58 -3.68 -0.41
CA GLN A 187 -17.05 -3.62 -0.23
C GLN A 187 -17.68 -2.45 -1.00
N ILE A 188 -17.07 -1.27 -0.95
CA ILE A 188 -17.54 -0.09 -1.73
C ILE A 188 -17.51 -0.40 -3.22
N GLN A 189 -16.49 -1.09 -3.70
CA GLN A 189 -16.36 -1.51 -5.09
C GLN A 189 -17.45 -2.52 -5.50
N GLN A 190 -17.75 -3.49 -4.66
CA GLN A 190 -18.80 -4.48 -4.92
C GLN A 190 -20.16 -3.80 -4.99
N GLN A 191 -20.49 -2.91 -4.05
CA GLN A 191 -21.74 -2.15 -4.05
C GLN A 191 -21.89 -1.25 -5.27
N ALA A 192 -20.82 -0.59 -5.71
CA ALA A 192 -20.83 0.24 -6.92
C ALA A 192 -21.08 -0.61 -8.18
N ASN A 193 -20.54 -1.83 -8.24
CA ASN A 193 -20.76 -2.76 -9.35
C ASN A 193 -22.18 -3.35 -9.35
N GLU A 194 -22.78 -3.63 -8.19
CA GLU A 194 -24.15 -4.14 -8.06
C GLU A 194 -25.19 -3.09 -8.46
N GLN A 195 -24.97 -1.81 -8.17
CA GLN A 195 -25.85 -0.71 -8.59
C GLN A 195 -25.84 -0.48 -10.12
N GLN A 196 -24.74 -0.82 -10.80
CA GLN A 196 -24.65 -0.75 -12.26
C GLN A 196 -25.20 -2.02 -12.95
N GLY A 197 -25.33 -3.14 -12.22
CA GLY A 197 -25.80 -4.45 -12.73
C GLY A 197 -27.32 -4.63 -12.76
N SER A 198 -28.13 -3.62 -12.39
CA SER A 198 -29.60 -3.72 -12.35
C SER A 198 -30.32 -3.79 -13.69
N PHE A 199 -29.59 -3.91 -14.82
CA PHE A 199 -30.14 -4.18 -16.13
C PHE A 199 -29.45 -5.41 -16.77
N LYS A 200 -29.90 -6.55 -16.43
CA LYS A 200 -30.01 -7.84 -17.14
C LYS A 200 -29.70 -9.04 -16.23
N SER A 201 -30.76 -9.78 -16.00
CA SER A 201 -30.80 -11.07 -15.31
C SER A 201 -29.97 -12.14 -15.98
N SER A 202 -29.26 -12.94 -15.14
CA SER A 202 -29.35 -14.40 -15.19
C SER A 202 -28.60 -15.05 -14.03
N ASP A 203 -29.27 -15.94 -13.36
CA ASP A 203 -28.98 -16.62 -12.10
C ASP A 203 -27.79 -17.62 -12.10
N HIS A 204 -26.89 -17.59 -13.06
CA HIS A 204 -25.86 -18.62 -13.18
C HIS A 204 -24.48 -18.27 -12.56
N ASN A 205 -24.27 -17.04 -12.17
CA ASN A 205 -22.94 -16.58 -11.69
C ASN A 205 -22.81 -16.53 -10.16
N ARG A 206 -23.90 -16.70 -9.41
CA ARG A 206 -23.89 -16.60 -7.93
C ARG A 206 -23.21 -17.79 -7.24
N GLN A 207 -23.19 -18.97 -7.87
CA GLN A 207 -22.56 -20.17 -7.29
C GLN A 207 -21.05 -20.29 -7.53
N LEU A 208 -20.49 -19.56 -8.48
CA LEU A 208 -19.05 -19.61 -8.78
C LEU A 208 -18.23 -18.64 -7.90
N LEU A 209 -18.82 -17.53 -7.47
CA LEU A 209 -18.14 -16.55 -6.63
C LEU A 209 -17.93 -17.06 -5.19
N HIS A 210 -18.90 -17.78 -4.61
CA HIS A 210 -18.75 -18.37 -3.26
C HIS A 210 -17.67 -19.48 -3.18
N LYS A 211 -17.37 -20.16 -4.27
CA LYS A 211 -16.32 -21.21 -4.29
C LYS A 211 -14.90 -20.67 -4.45
N GLN A 212 -14.74 -19.46 -4.95
CA GLN A 212 -13.42 -18.82 -5.04
C GLN A 212 -12.96 -18.20 -3.72
N ASP A 213 -13.89 -17.68 -2.91
CA ASP A 213 -13.57 -17.13 -1.59
C ASP A 213 -13.15 -18.21 -0.58
N GLU A 214 -13.76 -19.41 -0.63
CA GLU A 214 -13.36 -20.52 0.25
C GLU A 214 -11.99 -21.11 -0.08
N ASN A 215 -11.51 -21.02 -1.33
CA ASN A 215 -10.18 -21.50 -1.71
C ASN A 215 -9.07 -20.48 -1.38
N GLN A 216 -9.37 -19.20 -1.35
CA GLN A 216 -8.39 -18.18 -0.95
C GLN A 216 -8.13 -18.21 0.57
N ASN A 217 -9.13 -18.51 1.39
CA ASN A 217 -8.97 -18.63 2.83
C ASN A 217 -8.15 -19.86 3.29
N ARG A 218 -8.00 -20.88 2.47
CA ARG A 218 -7.20 -22.09 2.81
C ARG A 218 -5.69 -21.93 2.66
N PHE A 219 -5.21 -20.91 1.94
CA PHE A 219 -3.79 -20.65 1.77
C PHE A 219 -3.14 -19.84 2.91
N PHE A 220 -3.94 -19.35 3.88
CA PHE A 220 -3.47 -18.42 4.92
C PHE A 220 -2.81 -19.09 6.15
N SER A 221 -2.71 -20.40 6.21
CA SER A 221 -2.40 -21.10 7.48
C SER A 221 -0.96 -21.55 7.72
N ASN A 222 0.01 -21.24 6.86
CA ASN A 222 1.39 -21.69 7.10
C ASN A 222 2.43 -20.61 6.81
N ASN A 223 3.09 -20.17 7.89
CA ASN A 223 4.33 -19.40 7.98
C ASN A 223 4.24 -17.88 8.12
N ILE A 224 4.78 -17.37 9.22
CA ILE A 224 4.97 -15.95 9.55
C ILE A 224 5.71 -15.20 8.42
N ASN A 225 6.61 -15.85 7.69
CA ASN A 225 7.31 -15.26 6.54
C ASN A 225 6.43 -15.07 5.29
N ASN A 226 5.48 -15.97 5.05
CA ASN A 226 4.53 -15.81 3.93
C ASN A 226 3.52 -14.68 4.20
N GLN A 227 3.18 -14.42 5.46
CA GLN A 227 2.23 -13.38 5.84
C GLN A 227 2.71 -11.96 5.55
N GLN A 228 4.01 -11.71 5.73
CA GLN A 228 4.57 -10.40 5.41
C GLN A 228 4.57 -10.14 3.90
N GLN A 229 4.78 -11.15 3.07
CA GLN A 229 4.70 -11.02 1.61
C GLN A 229 3.27 -10.80 1.10
N GLU A 230 2.28 -11.49 1.69
CA GLU A 230 0.86 -11.33 1.33
C GLU A 230 0.32 -9.97 1.75
N THR A 231 0.64 -9.53 2.97
CA THR A 231 0.31 -8.18 3.44
C THR A 231 0.91 -7.13 2.52
N GLN A 232 2.13 -7.35 2.04
CA GLN A 232 2.81 -6.43 1.14
C GLN A 232 2.12 -6.34 -0.24
N GLY A 233 1.65 -7.44 -0.82
CA GLY A 233 0.87 -7.42 -2.05
C GLY A 233 -0.43 -6.60 -1.89
N ARG A 234 -1.07 -6.68 -0.72
CA ARG A 234 -2.22 -5.84 -0.37
C ARG A 234 -1.85 -4.36 -0.22
N TRP A 235 -0.67 -4.04 0.34
CA TRP A 235 -0.16 -2.68 0.42
C TRP A 235 0.05 -2.06 -0.96
N ASP A 236 0.57 -2.82 -1.91
CA ASP A 236 0.78 -2.36 -3.28
C ASP A 236 -0.56 -2.08 -4.00
N ILE A 237 -1.58 -2.89 -3.74
CA ILE A 237 -2.94 -2.65 -4.25
C ILE A 237 -3.51 -1.37 -3.63
N MET A 238 -3.41 -1.17 -2.31
CA MET A 238 -3.94 0.01 -1.63
C MET A 238 -3.32 1.33 -2.11
N ASN A 239 -2.03 1.33 -2.43
CA ASN A 239 -1.38 2.51 -2.98
C ASN A 239 -1.92 2.93 -4.36
N ASN A 240 -2.73 2.09 -5.01
CA ASN A 240 -3.43 2.40 -6.26
C ASN A 240 -4.90 2.79 -6.04
N LEU A 241 -5.41 2.79 -4.79
CA LEU A 241 -6.83 3.03 -4.52
C LEU A 241 -7.31 4.42 -4.89
N ASP A 242 -6.44 5.41 -4.90
CA ASP A 242 -6.83 6.77 -5.29
C ASP A 242 -7.29 6.85 -6.76
N VAL A 243 -6.89 5.90 -7.61
CA VAL A 243 -7.35 5.86 -9.01
C VAL A 243 -8.87 5.79 -9.13
N TYR A 244 -9.54 5.13 -8.18
CA TYR A 244 -11.00 4.96 -8.22
C TYR A 244 -11.78 6.22 -7.87
N LYS A 245 -11.16 7.19 -7.24
CA LYS A 245 -11.72 8.51 -6.96
C LYS A 245 -11.61 9.45 -8.16
N GLU A 246 -10.77 9.09 -9.12
CA GLU A 246 -10.49 9.91 -10.28
C GLU A 246 -11.63 9.85 -11.30
N ASN A 247 -12.02 11.00 -11.80
CA ASN A 247 -13.12 11.09 -12.77
C ASN A 247 -12.79 10.47 -14.14
N TRP A 248 -11.51 10.32 -14.48
CA TRP A 248 -11.02 9.66 -15.69
C TRP A 248 -10.88 8.14 -15.54
N PHE A 249 -11.17 7.58 -14.36
CA PHE A 249 -11.21 6.15 -14.15
C PHE A 249 -12.64 5.62 -14.38
N HIS A 250 -12.79 4.72 -15.32
CA HIS A 250 -14.08 4.19 -15.75
C HIS A 250 -14.47 2.84 -15.12
N GLY A 251 -13.64 2.33 -14.19
CA GLY A 251 -13.90 1.01 -13.59
C GLY A 251 -13.66 -0.12 -14.58
N LYS A 252 -14.40 -1.22 -14.39
CA LYS A 252 -14.32 -2.42 -15.25
C LYS A 252 -15.13 -2.21 -16.53
N ILE A 253 -14.47 -1.76 -17.56
CA ILE A 253 -15.05 -1.68 -18.92
C ILE A 253 -14.19 -2.45 -19.93
N SER A 254 -14.83 -2.94 -20.98
CA SER A 254 -14.15 -3.67 -22.05
C SER A 254 -13.27 -2.73 -22.89
N ARG A 255 -12.45 -3.33 -23.75
CA ARG A 255 -11.65 -2.57 -24.71
C ARG A 255 -12.53 -1.82 -25.68
N GLU A 256 -13.55 -2.47 -26.20
CA GLU A 256 -14.51 -1.92 -27.17
C GLU A 256 -15.28 -0.73 -26.60
N GLU A 257 -15.75 -0.85 -25.35
CA GLU A 257 -16.42 0.26 -24.65
C GLU A 257 -15.49 1.46 -24.47
N ALA A 258 -14.24 1.23 -24.10
CA ALA A 258 -13.25 2.30 -23.96
C ALA A 258 -12.96 3.00 -25.31
N GLU A 259 -12.82 2.22 -26.40
CA GLU A 259 -12.60 2.77 -27.74
C GLU A 259 -13.78 3.62 -28.22
N HIS A 260 -15.04 3.27 -27.88
CA HIS A 260 -16.22 4.05 -28.19
C HIS A 260 -16.27 5.42 -27.50
N LEU A 261 -15.69 5.52 -26.31
CA LEU A 261 -15.61 6.76 -25.55
C LEU A 261 -14.52 7.71 -26.06
N LEU A 262 -13.48 7.19 -26.71
CA LEU A 262 -12.32 7.94 -27.17
C LEU A 262 -12.59 8.49 -28.60
N THR A 263 -13.14 9.70 -28.71
CA THR A 263 -13.60 10.24 -29.98
C THR A 263 -12.57 11.10 -30.70
N HIS A 264 -11.68 11.77 -29.95
CA HIS A 264 -10.70 12.70 -30.52
C HIS A 264 -9.26 12.28 -30.20
N SER A 265 -8.33 12.75 -31.03
CA SER A 265 -6.89 12.54 -30.73
C SER A 265 -6.51 13.28 -29.46
N GLY A 266 -5.83 12.60 -28.56
CA GLY A 266 -5.47 13.11 -27.22
C GLY A 266 -6.48 12.74 -26.13
N ASP A 267 -7.64 12.18 -26.47
CA ASP A 267 -8.57 11.61 -25.49
C ASP A 267 -7.95 10.43 -24.80
N PHE A 268 -8.17 10.33 -23.47
CA PHE A 268 -7.71 9.20 -22.69
C PHE A 268 -8.63 8.89 -21.51
N LEU A 269 -8.59 7.66 -21.05
CA LEU A 269 -9.21 7.18 -19.82
C LEU A 269 -8.37 6.04 -19.22
N VAL A 270 -8.58 5.76 -17.95
CA VAL A 270 -8.05 4.55 -17.30
C VAL A 270 -9.21 3.62 -16.98
N ARG A 271 -9.00 2.34 -17.20
CA ARG A 271 -9.97 1.28 -16.91
C ARG A 271 -9.30 0.10 -16.21
N GLU A 272 -10.08 -0.69 -15.53
CA GLU A 272 -9.67 -2.00 -15.03
C GLU A 272 -10.02 -3.08 -16.06
N SER A 273 -9.15 -4.07 -16.19
CA SER A 273 -9.36 -5.21 -17.09
C SER A 273 -10.56 -6.05 -16.63
N VAL A 274 -11.48 -6.33 -17.56
CA VAL A 274 -12.60 -7.26 -17.30
C VAL A 274 -12.09 -8.69 -17.08
N LYS A 275 -10.97 -9.07 -17.73
CA LYS A 275 -10.44 -10.44 -17.70
C LYS A 275 -9.51 -10.70 -16.52
N ILE A 276 -8.77 -9.69 -16.08
CA ILE A 276 -7.76 -9.81 -15.02
C ILE A 276 -8.04 -8.72 -13.99
N PRO A 277 -8.70 -9.03 -12.88
CA PRO A 277 -8.95 -8.08 -11.80
C PRO A 277 -7.64 -7.46 -11.26
N GLY A 278 -7.69 -6.18 -10.92
CA GLY A 278 -6.53 -5.44 -10.43
C GLY A 278 -5.55 -4.98 -11.53
N GLN A 279 -5.78 -5.34 -12.79
CA GLN A 279 -4.97 -4.88 -13.91
C GLN A 279 -5.51 -3.57 -14.48
N PHE A 280 -4.75 -2.49 -14.31
CA PHE A 280 -5.11 -1.15 -14.79
C PHE A 280 -4.54 -0.89 -16.18
N ILE A 281 -5.38 -0.38 -17.06
CA ILE A 281 -5.06 -0.14 -18.47
C ILE A 281 -5.38 1.32 -18.81
N LEU A 282 -4.39 2.06 -19.27
CA LEU A 282 -4.56 3.35 -19.89
C LEU A 282 -5.01 3.13 -21.34
N SER A 283 -6.17 3.64 -21.67
CA SER A 283 -6.70 3.64 -23.03
C SER A 283 -6.71 5.07 -23.57
N GLY A 284 -6.19 5.28 -24.75
CA GLY A 284 -6.14 6.60 -25.35
C GLY A 284 -6.19 6.54 -26.87
N ARG A 285 -6.56 7.67 -27.48
CA ARG A 285 -6.56 7.83 -28.92
C ARG A 285 -5.50 8.83 -29.35
N TYR A 286 -4.65 8.40 -30.26
CA TYR A 286 -3.66 9.28 -30.87
C TYR A 286 -3.74 9.17 -32.38
N GLN A 287 -3.94 10.30 -33.04
CA GLN A 287 -4.30 10.33 -34.44
C GLN A 287 -5.54 9.47 -34.71
N ASN A 288 -5.45 8.48 -35.59
CA ASN A 288 -6.55 7.54 -35.88
C ASN A 288 -6.36 6.15 -35.23
N GLN A 289 -5.49 6.04 -34.22
CA GLN A 289 -5.20 4.76 -33.57
C GLN A 289 -5.59 4.77 -32.10
N PHE A 290 -6.18 3.68 -31.63
CA PHE A 290 -6.38 3.42 -30.22
C PHE A 290 -5.14 2.73 -29.64
N LYS A 291 -4.72 3.18 -28.46
CA LYS A 291 -3.60 2.64 -27.72
C LYS A 291 -4.09 2.17 -26.34
N HIS A 292 -3.61 1.01 -25.92
CA HIS A 292 -3.94 0.42 -24.62
C HIS A 292 -2.63 0.00 -23.95
N LEU A 293 -2.30 0.67 -22.86
CA LEU A 293 -1.04 0.47 -22.15
C LEU A 293 -1.33 -0.11 -20.76
N LEU A 294 -0.67 -1.20 -20.42
CA LEU A 294 -0.70 -1.72 -19.06
C LEU A 294 0.05 -0.75 -18.15
N LEU A 295 -0.63 -0.26 -17.11
CA LEU A 295 -0.05 0.72 -16.19
C LEU A 295 0.72 0.10 -15.04
N VAL A 296 0.37 -1.11 -14.66
CA VAL A 296 1.02 -1.87 -13.60
C VAL A 296 1.59 -3.13 -14.23
N ASP A 297 2.88 -3.33 -14.13
CA ASP A 297 3.52 -4.51 -14.68
C ASP A 297 3.26 -5.77 -13.81
N PRO A 298 3.71 -6.95 -14.23
CA PRO A 298 3.54 -8.19 -13.44
C PRO A 298 4.22 -8.17 -12.08
N GLU A 299 5.18 -7.28 -11.86
CA GLU A 299 5.91 -7.08 -10.60
C GLU A 299 5.20 -6.08 -9.68
N GLY A 300 4.07 -5.52 -10.10
CA GLY A 300 3.32 -4.52 -9.33
C GLY A 300 3.84 -3.09 -9.46
N VAL A 301 4.83 -2.85 -10.32
CA VAL A 301 5.45 -1.53 -10.52
C VAL A 301 4.68 -0.72 -11.55
N ILE A 302 4.45 0.55 -11.25
CA ILE A 302 3.86 1.51 -12.20
C ILE A 302 5.00 2.20 -12.92
N ARG A 303 5.19 1.86 -14.18
CA ARG A 303 6.29 2.43 -14.98
C ARG A 303 5.93 2.66 -16.44
N THR A 304 6.62 3.64 -17.02
CA THR A 304 6.80 3.74 -18.46
C THR A 304 8.23 3.28 -18.82
N LYS A 305 8.58 3.33 -20.09
CA LYS A 305 9.93 2.91 -20.52
C LYS A 305 11.07 3.65 -19.77
N ASP A 306 10.84 4.92 -19.45
CA ASP A 306 11.90 5.82 -18.96
C ASP A 306 11.76 6.19 -17.48
N TYR A 307 10.59 5.96 -16.84
CA TYR A 307 10.31 6.40 -15.48
C TYR A 307 9.43 5.44 -14.71
N GLU A 308 9.71 5.32 -13.41
CA GLU A 308 8.86 4.66 -12.43
C GLU A 308 8.03 5.70 -11.66
N PHE A 309 6.78 5.35 -11.38
CA PHE A 309 5.82 6.22 -10.72
C PHE A 309 5.28 5.58 -9.45
N ASP A 310 4.99 6.40 -8.48
CA ASP A 310 4.48 5.93 -7.18
C ASP A 310 2.99 5.55 -7.23
N SER A 311 2.25 6.12 -8.17
CA SER A 311 0.82 5.85 -8.36
C SER A 311 0.42 6.09 -9.80
N ILE A 312 -0.74 5.55 -10.19
CA ILE A 312 -1.33 5.81 -11.51
C ILE A 312 -1.64 7.30 -11.68
N GLN A 313 -2.11 7.97 -10.62
CA GLN A 313 -2.34 9.42 -10.64
C GLN A 313 -1.06 10.20 -10.91
N HIS A 314 0.05 9.78 -10.27
CA HIS A 314 1.35 10.40 -10.50
C HIS A 314 1.76 10.27 -11.97
N LEU A 315 1.64 9.08 -12.55
CA LEU A 315 1.91 8.84 -13.96
C LEU A 315 1.04 9.72 -14.86
N ILE A 316 -0.28 9.72 -14.66
CA ILE A 316 -1.21 10.51 -15.45
C ILE A 316 -0.93 12.01 -15.31
N SER A 317 -0.72 12.50 -14.09
CA SER A 317 -0.43 13.91 -13.82
C SER A 317 0.88 14.36 -14.48
N TYR A 318 1.93 13.55 -14.38
CA TYR A 318 3.24 13.83 -14.96
C TYR A 318 3.15 13.99 -16.49
N HIS A 319 2.56 13.02 -17.17
CA HIS A 319 2.44 13.04 -18.63
C HIS A 319 1.47 14.10 -19.15
N LYS A 320 0.35 14.32 -18.46
CA LYS A 320 -0.65 15.33 -18.81
C LYS A 320 -0.13 16.75 -18.58
N SER A 321 0.35 17.06 -17.38
CA SER A 321 0.79 18.41 -17.01
C SER A 321 2.09 18.80 -17.70
N GLY A 322 3.02 17.86 -17.81
CA GLY A 322 4.28 18.05 -18.53
C GLY A 322 4.14 18.07 -20.06
N LYS A 323 2.96 17.68 -20.61
CA LYS A 323 2.75 17.44 -22.04
C LYS A 323 3.78 16.49 -22.66
N ILE A 324 4.27 15.54 -21.83
CA ILE A 324 5.29 14.56 -22.21
C ILE A 324 4.57 13.33 -22.76
N PRO A 325 4.86 12.87 -23.99
CA PRO A 325 4.24 11.67 -24.52
C PRO A 325 4.66 10.42 -23.73
N ILE A 326 3.76 9.47 -23.64
CA ILE A 326 4.11 8.11 -23.21
C ILE A 326 4.62 7.36 -24.43
N VAL A 327 5.90 7.00 -24.44
CA VAL A 327 6.53 6.32 -25.57
C VAL A 327 6.53 4.81 -25.30
N SER A 328 6.02 4.03 -26.24
CA SER A 328 6.13 2.58 -26.31
C SER A 328 6.90 2.20 -27.57
N ALA A 329 7.38 0.96 -27.69
CA ALA A 329 8.34 0.52 -28.72
C ALA A 329 8.10 1.09 -30.14
N ASP A 330 6.82 1.26 -30.54
CA ASP A 330 6.45 1.74 -31.87
C ASP A 330 5.34 2.81 -31.84
N SER A 331 5.11 3.48 -30.71
CA SER A 331 3.98 4.42 -30.61
C SER A 331 4.14 5.44 -29.50
N GLU A 332 3.56 6.62 -29.73
CA GLU A 332 3.43 7.68 -28.76
C GLU A 332 1.96 7.84 -28.36
N LEU A 333 1.71 8.17 -27.09
CA LEU A 333 0.40 8.55 -26.60
C LEU A 333 0.51 9.87 -25.84
N HIS A 334 -0.23 10.88 -26.29
CA HIS A 334 -0.34 12.18 -25.65
C HIS A 334 -1.61 12.25 -24.82
N LEU A 335 -1.48 12.53 -23.52
CA LEU A 335 -2.60 12.68 -22.59
C LEU A 335 -3.06 14.14 -22.58
N GLN A 336 -4.12 14.48 -23.35
CA GLN A 336 -4.61 15.85 -23.43
C GLN A 336 -5.95 16.00 -22.71
N THR A 337 -6.95 15.25 -23.12
CA THR A 337 -8.33 15.36 -22.63
C THR A 337 -8.75 14.09 -21.91
N PRO A 338 -8.92 14.14 -20.58
CA PRO A 338 -9.48 13.00 -19.87
C PRO A 338 -10.95 12.84 -20.21
N ILE A 339 -11.37 11.66 -20.59
CA ILE A 339 -12.79 11.32 -20.70
C ILE A 339 -13.31 11.07 -19.27
N LEU A 340 -14.30 11.85 -18.88
CA LEU A 340 -14.85 11.80 -17.53
C LEU A 340 -15.95 10.73 -17.46
N ARG A 341 -15.93 9.93 -16.40
CA ARG A 341 -16.99 8.98 -16.09
C ARG A 341 -18.27 9.75 -15.75
N VAL A 342 -19.35 9.50 -16.50
CA VAL A 342 -20.68 9.99 -16.15
C VAL A 342 -21.12 9.23 -14.89
N LYS A 343 -21.47 9.98 -13.84
CA LYS A 343 -21.97 9.43 -12.57
C LYS A 343 -23.36 8.85 -12.73
#